data_9b5452d79ba2cbbbd56ed964979605ba
#
_entry.id   9b5452d79ba2cbbbd56ed964979605ba
#
_cell.length_a   1.000
_cell.length_b   1.000
_cell.length_c   1.000
_cell.angle_alpha   90.00
_cell.angle_beta   90.00
_cell.angle_gamma   90.00
#
_symmetry.space_group_name_H-M   'P 1'
#
loop_
_entity.id
_entity.type
_entity.pdbx_description
1 polymer ?
#
loop_
_entity_poly.entity_id
_entity_poly.type
_entity_poly.pdbx_seq_one_letter_code
_entity_poly.pdbx_strand_id
1 'polypeptide(L)'
;QNYSLAIPPVFCCFKAQIQIQSLYLIIITEQRMKKYLVVGAGFAGAVVAERLAARGNCKVLVVDERPHIGGNCHSERDAATGVMVHTYGPHIFNTDIQKVWDYICQFCEMMPFTNRVKTIYEGKVYSMPINLHTINQFYGKALSPAEAREFIESISDKDIIEPRNFEEQAIKFIGPDLYKAFFYGYTKKQWGLEPRELPASILKRLPVRFNYNDNYYMHPYQGIPKEGYTAIFEKMLDSPNIEVKVDTKFDDHFDTTSFDHVFYTGPIDEFFGYKYGPLGYRTVYFERYEADGDFQGNAVIN
;
A
#
# COMPACT_ATOMS: atom_id res chain seq x y z
N GLN A 1 32.22 38.42 79.55
CA GLN A 1 32.34 37.16 78.83
C GLN A 1 31.53 37.29 77.55
N ASN A 2 32.23 37.51 76.47
CA ASN A 2 31.66 37.57 75.10
C ASN A 2 31.57 36.17 74.52
N TYR A 3 30.39 35.70 74.20
CA TYR A 3 30.19 34.50 73.33
C TYR A 3 29.88 34.99 71.92
N SER A 4 30.83 34.74 71.03
CA SER A 4 30.68 34.88 69.58
C SER A 4 30.00 33.64 69.07
N LEU A 5 28.81 33.75 68.50
CA LEU A 5 28.13 32.73 67.77
C LEU A 5 28.62 32.76 66.29
N ALA A 6 29.38 31.77 65.89
CA ALA A 6 29.76 31.57 64.55
C ALA A 6 28.58 30.98 63.79
N ILE A 7 28.08 31.68 62.75
CA ILE A 7 27.08 31.18 61.79
C ILE A 7 27.80 30.28 60.80
N PRO A 8 27.40 29.00 60.56
CA PRO A 8 28.01 28.18 59.58
C PRO A 8 27.56 28.62 58.15
N PRO A 9 28.40 28.45 57.13
CA PRO A 9 28.15 29.02 55.83
C PRO A 9 27.09 28.20 55.07
N VAL A 10 25.89 28.74 54.98
CA VAL A 10 24.77 28.22 54.14
C VAL A 10 25.06 28.41 52.64
N PHE A 11 26.17 29.04 52.28
CA PHE A 11 26.51 29.37 50.89
C PHE A 11 27.09 28.23 50.06
N CYS A 12 27.44 27.10 50.64
CA CYS A 12 28.07 26.01 49.88
C CYS A 12 27.05 25.09 49.20
N CYS A 13 25.84 24.94 49.76
CA CYS A 13 24.81 24.10 49.17
C CYS A 13 24.15 24.72 47.92
N PHE A 14 23.99 26.03 47.85
CA PHE A 14 23.34 26.69 46.71
C PHE A 14 24.20 26.64 45.43
N LYS A 15 25.53 26.78 45.53
CA LYS A 15 26.42 26.66 44.37
C LYS A 15 26.47 25.22 43.82
N ALA A 16 26.48 24.21 44.69
CA ALA A 16 26.45 22.80 44.26
C ALA A 16 25.11 22.45 43.60
N GLN A 17 23.99 22.97 44.09
CA GLN A 17 22.67 22.70 43.52
C GLN A 17 22.48 23.36 42.15
N ILE A 18 23.01 24.56 41.93
CA ILE A 18 23.02 25.26 40.64
C ILE A 18 23.95 24.55 39.65
N GLN A 19 25.11 24.04 40.09
CA GLN A 19 26.00 23.26 39.22
C GLN A 19 25.40 21.92 38.85
N ILE A 20 24.72 21.21 39.75
CA ILE A 20 24.02 19.96 39.47
C ILE A 20 22.83 20.21 38.53
N GLN A 21 22.04 21.25 38.70
CA GLN A 21 20.98 21.62 37.76
C GLN A 21 21.52 22.04 36.40
N SER A 22 22.63 22.77 36.34
CA SER A 22 23.29 23.13 35.08
C SER A 22 23.89 21.89 34.37
N LEU A 23 24.48 20.95 35.13
CA LEU A 23 24.94 19.66 34.56
C LEU A 23 23.77 18.79 34.14
N TYR A 24 22.65 18.74 34.85
CA TYR A 24 21.43 18.07 34.44
C TYR A 24 20.82 18.69 33.18
N LEU A 25 20.79 20.02 33.08
CA LEU A 25 20.37 20.72 31.86
C LEU A 25 21.33 20.42 30.68
N ILE A 26 22.64 20.44 30.93
CA ILE A 26 23.64 20.12 29.92
C ILE A 26 23.54 18.65 29.46
N ILE A 27 23.32 17.71 30.37
CA ILE A 27 23.11 16.28 30.06
C ILE A 27 21.80 16.06 29.30
N ILE A 28 20.74 16.86 29.57
CA ILE A 28 19.47 16.78 28.84
C ILE A 28 19.57 17.50 27.49
N THR A 29 20.47 18.49 27.33
CA THR A 29 20.62 19.24 26.06
C THR A 29 21.62 18.62 25.07
N GLU A 30 22.42 17.63 25.46
CA GLU A 30 23.31 16.89 24.56
C GLU A 30 22.77 15.51 24.16
N GLN A 31 21.45 15.35 24.00
CA GLN A 31 21.00 14.25 23.16
C GLN A 31 21.41 14.56 21.72
N ARG A 32 22.53 13.97 21.28
CA ARG A 32 22.99 14.03 19.90
C ARG A 32 21.79 13.81 18.97
N MET A 33 21.54 14.75 18.08
CA MET A 33 20.51 14.64 17.07
C MET A 33 20.78 13.41 16.21
N LYS A 34 19.86 12.46 16.22
CA LYS A 34 19.99 11.22 15.44
C LYS A 34 19.81 11.49 13.96
N LYS A 35 20.53 10.76 13.14
CA LYS A 35 20.43 10.81 11.69
C LYS A 35 19.94 9.49 11.15
N TYR A 36 18.87 9.54 10.39
CA TYR A 36 18.26 8.34 9.80
C TYR A 36 18.31 8.45 8.27
N LEU A 37 18.59 7.32 7.64
CA LEU A 37 18.44 7.15 6.21
C LEU A 37 17.19 6.31 5.95
N VAL A 38 16.34 6.77 5.05
CA VAL A 38 15.17 6.03 4.54
C VAL A 38 15.37 5.83 3.05
N VAL A 39 15.46 4.60 2.62
CA VAL A 39 15.60 4.20 1.22
C VAL A 39 14.23 3.84 0.67
N GLY A 40 13.77 4.60 -0.32
CA GLY A 40 12.45 4.53 -0.93
C GLY A 40 11.52 5.64 -0.45
N ALA A 41 11.01 6.47 -1.37
CA ALA A 41 10.07 7.57 -1.14
C ALA A 41 8.61 7.18 -1.43
N GLY A 42 8.28 5.88 -1.42
CA GLY A 42 6.90 5.38 -1.46
C GLY A 42 6.23 5.44 -0.08
N PHE A 43 5.01 4.90 0.07
CA PHE A 43 4.25 4.98 1.34
C PHE A 43 5.04 4.47 2.55
N ALA A 44 5.72 3.34 2.44
CA ALA A 44 6.46 2.78 3.57
C ALA A 44 7.53 3.76 4.06
N GLY A 45 8.37 4.27 3.15
CA GLY A 45 9.43 5.20 3.51
C GLY A 45 8.92 6.56 3.97
N ALA A 46 7.92 7.12 3.28
CA ALA A 46 7.33 8.42 3.66
C ALA A 46 6.71 8.40 5.05
N VAL A 47 5.97 7.32 5.40
CA VAL A 47 5.40 7.15 6.76
C VAL A 47 6.49 7.02 7.81
N VAL A 48 7.55 6.25 7.54
CA VAL A 48 8.69 6.13 8.46
C VAL A 48 9.35 7.50 8.67
N ALA A 49 9.64 8.23 7.59
CA ALA A 49 10.29 9.54 7.65
C ALA A 49 9.43 10.55 8.43
N GLU A 50 8.14 10.64 8.12
CA GLU A 50 7.19 11.51 8.79
C GLU A 50 7.09 11.19 10.29
N ARG A 51 6.91 9.91 10.65
CA ARG A 51 6.83 9.50 12.05
C ARG A 51 8.10 9.72 12.85
N LEU A 52 9.27 9.58 12.24
CA LEU A 52 10.54 9.92 12.87
C LEU A 52 10.66 11.43 13.08
N ALA A 53 10.41 12.22 12.04
CA ALA A 53 10.49 13.67 12.10
C ALA A 53 9.50 14.27 13.12
N ALA A 54 8.28 13.74 13.21
CA ALA A 54 7.27 14.18 14.17
C ALA A 54 7.66 13.92 15.64
N ARG A 55 8.54 12.96 15.93
CA ARG A 55 9.07 12.73 17.27
C ARG A 55 10.10 13.79 17.69
N GLY A 56 10.64 14.54 16.73
CA GLY A 56 11.72 15.50 16.96
C GLY A 56 13.08 14.84 17.25
N ASN A 57 14.08 15.66 17.47
CA ASN A 57 15.44 15.28 17.84
C ASN A 57 16.14 14.32 16.86
N CYS A 58 15.76 14.41 15.56
CA CYS A 58 16.43 13.66 14.48
C CYS A 58 16.41 14.44 13.16
N LYS A 59 17.30 14.05 12.25
CA LYS A 59 17.27 14.40 10.82
C LYS A 59 17.08 13.12 10.02
N VAL A 60 16.26 13.20 9.00
CA VAL A 60 15.94 12.08 8.11
C VAL A 60 16.32 12.46 6.69
N LEU A 61 17.17 11.66 6.06
CA LEU A 61 17.40 11.70 4.63
C LEU A 61 16.56 10.61 3.98
N VAL A 62 15.70 10.98 3.05
CA VAL A 62 14.95 10.04 2.20
C VAL A 62 15.59 10.04 0.83
N VAL A 63 15.92 8.86 0.30
CA VAL A 63 16.47 8.70 -1.05
C VAL A 63 15.57 7.79 -1.88
N ASP A 64 15.41 8.09 -3.17
CA ASP A 64 14.71 7.23 -4.11
C ASP A 64 15.46 7.24 -5.46
N GLU A 65 15.58 6.09 -6.10
CA GLU A 65 16.21 5.99 -7.42
C GLU A 65 15.38 6.58 -8.55
N ARG A 66 14.07 6.71 -8.36
CA ARG A 66 13.16 7.33 -9.32
C ARG A 66 13.29 8.87 -9.30
N PRO A 67 12.93 9.56 -10.39
CA PRO A 67 12.95 11.03 -10.46
C PRO A 67 11.79 11.70 -9.70
N HIS A 68 11.01 10.94 -8.94
CA HIS A 68 9.83 11.42 -8.23
C HIS A 68 9.59 10.67 -6.93
N ILE A 69 8.87 11.28 -6.01
CA ILE A 69 8.34 10.66 -4.79
C ILE A 69 7.04 9.89 -5.07
N GLY A 70 6.57 9.13 -4.10
CA GLY A 70 5.29 8.41 -4.16
C GLY A 70 5.40 6.95 -4.59
N GLY A 71 6.56 6.53 -5.09
CA GLY A 71 6.77 5.14 -5.52
C GLY A 71 5.72 4.73 -6.57
N ASN A 72 5.10 3.57 -6.39
CA ASN A 72 4.04 3.10 -7.30
C ASN A 72 2.70 3.87 -7.16
N CYS A 73 2.55 4.69 -6.14
CA CYS A 73 1.38 5.55 -5.98
C CYS A 73 1.58 6.96 -6.56
N HIS A 74 2.69 7.21 -7.25
CA HIS A 74 2.90 8.48 -7.93
C HIS A 74 1.75 8.80 -8.87
N SER A 75 1.24 10.03 -8.78
CA SER A 75 0.19 10.55 -9.65
C SER A 75 0.54 11.96 -10.08
N GLU A 76 0.18 12.32 -11.28
CA GLU A 76 0.44 13.64 -11.85
C GLU A 76 -0.75 14.12 -12.68
N ARG A 77 -0.88 15.44 -12.82
CA ARG A 77 -1.83 16.00 -13.78
C ARG A 77 -1.22 16.01 -15.16
N ASP A 78 -1.91 15.40 -16.09
CA ASP A 78 -1.54 15.49 -17.50
C ASP A 78 -1.58 16.95 -17.95
N ALA A 79 -0.49 17.42 -18.55
CA ALA A 79 -0.33 18.83 -18.92
C ALA A 79 -1.28 19.30 -20.03
N ALA A 80 -1.72 18.41 -20.90
CA ALA A 80 -2.60 18.73 -22.03
C ALA A 80 -4.08 18.72 -21.63
N THR A 81 -4.47 17.74 -20.84
CA THR A 81 -5.88 17.48 -20.49
C THR A 81 -6.28 17.96 -19.09
N GLY A 82 -5.30 18.18 -18.20
CA GLY A 82 -5.53 18.47 -16.78
C GLY A 82 -6.06 17.28 -15.98
N VAL A 83 -6.17 16.11 -16.58
CA VAL A 83 -6.65 14.88 -15.91
C VAL A 83 -5.60 14.39 -14.92
N MET A 84 -6.04 13.98 -13.71
CA MET A 84 -5.17 13.33 -12.74
C MET A 84 -4.90 11.90 -13.17
N VAL A 85 -3.64 11.57 -13.44
CA VAL A 85 -3.20 10.25 -13.92
C VAL A 85 -2.45 9.52 -12.81
N HIS A 86 -2.81 8.27 -12.56
CA HIS A 86 -2.05 7.35 -11.72
C HIS A 86 -1.02 6.65 -12.60
N THR A 87 0.24 7.09 -12.54
CA THR A 87 1.31 6.69 -13.47
C THR A 87 1.54 5.18 -13.53
N TYR A 88 1.39 4.50 -12.39
CA TYR A 88 1.66 3.05 -12.25
C TYR A 88 0.39 2.23 -12.02
N GLY A 89 -0.71 2.66 -12.62
CA GLY A 89 -2.01 2.02 -12.52
C GLY A 89 -2.92 2.57 -11.41
N PRO A 90 -4.21 2.26 -11.45
CA PRO A 90 -5.18 2.83 -10.53
C PRO A 90 -4.95 2.32 -9.11
N HIS A 91 -4.79 3.23 -8.19
CA HIS A 91 -4.73 2.96 -6.76
C HIS A 91 -5.97 3.53 -6.09
N ILE A 92 -6.70 2.69 -5.37
CA ILE A 92 -7.83 3.10 -4.53
C ILE A 92 -7.44 2.81 -3.09
N PHE A 93 -7.41 3.85 -2.26
CA PHE A 93 -7.14 3.67 -0.84
C PHE A 93 -8.30 2.96 -0.19
N ASN A 94 -8.04 1.87 0.51
CA ASN A 94 -9.08 1.14 1.23
C ASN A 94 -8.51 0.47 2.48
N THR A 95 -9.25 0.50 3.57
CA THR A 95 -8.87 -0.12 4.85
C THR A 95 -10.09 -0.39 5.72
N ASP A 96 -10.01 -1.36 6.61
CA ASP A 96 -10.95 -1.59 7.71
C ASP A 96 -10.45 -0.98 9.03
N ILE A 97 -9.25 -0.41 9.06
CA ILE A 97 -8.61 0.13 10.26
C ILE A 97 -8.83 1.64 10.33
N GLN A 98 -9.72 2.08 11.22
CA GLN A 98 -10.02 3.51 11.48
C GLN A 98 -8.76 4.35 11.65
N LYS A 99 -7.82 3.89 12.48
CA LYS A 99 -6.57 4.62 12.75
C LYS A 99 -5.74 4.89 11.50
N VAL A 100 -5.73 3.97 10.54
CA VAL A 100 -5.02 4.13 9.26
C VAL A 100 -5.72 5.17 8.40
N TRP A 101 -7.05 5.11 8.36
CA TRP A 101 -7.86 6.11 7.66
C TRP A 101 -7.68 7.51 8.22
N ASP A 102 -7.80 7.65 9.55
CA ASP A 102 -7.62 8.94 10.23
C ASP A 102 -6.21 9.52 10.04
N TYR A 103 -5.20 8.64 9.97
CA TYR A 103 -3.83 9.05 9.71
C TYR A 103 -3.67 9.61 8.30
N ILE A 104 -4.13 8.90 7.27
CA ILE A 104 -3.97 9.34 5.88
C ILE A 104 -4.76 10.61 5.59
N CYS A 105 -5.94 10.77 6.19
CA CYS A 105 -6.79 11.95 6.05
C CYS A 105 -6.19 13.23 6.66
N GLN A 106 -5.11 13.15 7.42
CA GLN A 106 -4.35 14.34 7.87
C GLN A 106 -3.60 15.00 6.70
N PHE A 107 -3.31 14.25 5.64
CA PHE A 107 -2.50 14.70 4.51
C PHE A 107 -3.31 14.95 3.24
N CYS A 108 -4.57 14.56 3.20
CA CYS A 108 -5.42 14.75 2.02
C CYS A 108 -6.90 14.83 2.36
N GLU A 109 -7.67 15.43 1.45
CA GLU A 109 -9.12 15.26 1.36
C GLU A 109 -9.41 14.00 0.55
N MET A 110 -10.05 12.99 1.17
CA MET A 110 -10.46 11.78 0.48
C MET A 110 -11.84 11.98 -0.18
N MET A 111 -11.91 11.79 -1.48
CA MET A 111 -13.19 11.65 -2.19
C MET A 111 -13.71 10.23 -2.02
N PRO A 112 -14.97 10.04 -1.59
CA PRO A 112 -15.58 8.71 -1.56
C PRO A 112 -15.56 8.07 -2.95
N PHE A 113 -15.00 6.87 -3.04
CA PHE A 113 -14.94 6.12 -4.28
C PHE A 113 -15.16 4.64 -4.02
N THR A 114 -16.15 4.08 -4.69
CA THR A 114 -16.43 2.64 -4.65
C THR A 114 -16.02 2.03 -5.96
N ASN A 115 -14.96 1.20 -5.95
CA ASN A 115 -14.51 0.51 -7.14
C ASN A 115 -15.49 -0.59 -7.53
N ARG A 116 -16.03 -0.51 -8.77
CA ARG A 116 -16.83 -1.54 -9.40
C ARG A 116 -16.17 -1.95 -10.69
N VAL A 117 -15.86 -3.22 -10.80
CA VAL A 117 -15.16 -3.80 -11.94
C VAL A 117 -16.15 -4.48 -12.86
N LYS A 118 -16.00 -4.25 -14.16
CA LYS A 118 -16.69 -5.01 -15.20
C LYS A 118 -15.71 -5.88 -15.94
N THR A 119 -16.20 -6.95 -16.55
CA THR A 119 -15.43 -7.82 -17.44
C THR A 119 -16.23 -8.15 -18.68
N ILE A 120 -15.54 -8.38 -19.78
CA ILE A 120 -16.16 -8.76 -21.05
C ILE A 120 -15.82 -10.22 -21.32
N TYR A 121 -16.85 -11.02 -21.57
CA TYR A 121 -16.72 -12.41 -22.01
C TYR A 121 -17.75 -12.70 -23.11
N GLU A 122 -17.28 -13.20 -24.24
CA GLU A 122 -18.11 -13.51 -25.42
C GLU A 122 -19.07 -12.37 -25.82
N GLY A 123 -18.55 -11.13 -25.84
CA GLY A 123 -19.31 -9.94 -26.23
C GLY A 123 -20.36 -9.45 -25.21
N LYS A 124 -20.41 -10.03 -24.03
CA LYS A 124 -21.30 -9.62 -22.94
C LYS A 124 -20.51 -9.03 -21.79
N VAL A 125 -21.07 -7.99 -21.15
CA VAL A 125 -20.46 -7.33 -20.00
C VAL A 125 -21.02 -7.93 -18.71
N TYR A 126 -20.13 -8.34 -17.80
CA TYR A 126 -20.49 -8.93 -16.53
C TYR A 126 -19.95 -8.09 -15.36
N SER A 127 -20.64 -8.14 -14.23
CA SER A 127 -20.21 -7.49 -12.99
C SER A 127 -19.24 -8.37 -12.21
N MET A 128 -18.15 -7.77 -11.69
CA MET A 128 -17.12 -8.47 -10.90
C MET A 128 -16.91 -7.80 -9.54
N PRO A 129 -16.52 -8.53 -8.49
CA PRO A 129 -16.35 -9.99 -8.40
C PRO A 129 -17.63 -10.75 -8.70
N ILE A 130 -17.51 -12.04 -9.08
CA ILE A 130 -18.67 -12.89 -9.36
C ILE A 130 -19.70 -12.76 -8.21
N ASN A 131 -20.88 -12.35 -8.54
CA ASN A 131 -21.99 -12.10 -7.61
C ASN A 131 -23.31 -12.71 -8.16
N LEU A 132 -24.39 -12.57 -7.43
CA LEU A 132 -25.67 -13.16 -7.82
C LEU A 132 -26.16 -12.67 -9.18
N HIS A 133 -25.90 -11.39 -9.52
CA HIS A 133 -26.22 -10.86 -10.85
C HIS A 133 -25.38 -11.56 -11.94
N THR A 134 -24.07 -11.71 -11.71
CA THR A 134 -23.15 -12.40 -12.64
C THR A 134 -23.59 -13.84 -12.89
N ILE A 135 -23.93 -14.58 -11.82
CA ILE A 135 -24.38 -15.98 -11.92
C ILE A 135 -25.67 -16.06 -12.75
N ASN A 136 -26.66 -15.27 -12.39
CA ASN A 136 -27.96 -15.28 -13.06
C ASN A 136 -27.85 -14.88 -14.54
N GLN A 137 -27.08 -13.85 -14.84
CA GLN A 137 -26.84 -13.40 -16.21
C GLN A 137 -26.07 -14.44 -17.03
N PHE A 138 -25.03 -15.05 -16.46
CA PHE A 138 -24.17 -16.01 -17.17
C PHE A 138 -24.95 -17.27 -17.56
N TYR A 139 -25.74 -17.81 -16.62
CA TYR A 139 -26.52 -19.03 -16.83
C TYR A 139 -27.96 -18.80 -17.34
N GLY A 140 -28.37 -17.55 -17.60
CA GLY A 140 -29.73 -17.24 -18.01
C GLY A 140 -30.80 -17.64 -16.98
N LYS A 141 -30.51 -17.46 -15.69
CA LYS A 141 -31.33 -17.87 -14.54
C LYS A 141 -31.81 -16.67 -13.74
N ALA A 142 -32.75 -16.92 -12.82
CA ALA A 142 -33.25 -15.96 -11.83
C ALA A 142 -33.23 -16.58 -10.44
N LEU A 143 -32.07 -17.08 -10.03
CA LEU A 143 -31.88 -17.77 -8.76
C LEU A 143 -31.89 -16.80 -7.58
N SER A 144 -32.52 -17.22 -6.49
CA SER A 144 -32.34 -16.61 -5.18
C SER A 144 -30.93 -16.89 -4.62
N PRO A 145 -30.49 -16.23 -3.54
CA PRO A 145 -29.21 -16.51 -2.90
C PRO A 145 -29.00 -17.97 -2.48
N ALA A 146 -30.06 -18.64 -2.01
CA ALA A 146 -30.01 -20.05 -1.61
C ALA A 146 -29.88 -20.99 -2.82
N GLU A 147 -30.74 -20.81 -3.82
CA GLU A 147 -30.68 -21.58 -5.07
C GLU A 147 -29.37 -21.38 -5.81
N ALA A 148 -28.79 -20.18 -5.79
CA ALA A 148 -27.48 -19.93 -6.40
C ALA A 148 -26.35 -20.66 -5.67
N ARG A 149 -26.42 -20.81 -4.35
CA ARG A 149 -25.48 -21.65 -3.59
C ARG A 149 -25.55 -23.10 -4.02
N GLU A 150 -26.75 -23.68 -3.98
CA GLU A 150 -26.98 -25.05 -4.37
C GLU A 150 -26.56 -25.29 -5.83
N PHE A 151 -26.85 -24.33 -6.70
CA PHE A 151 -26.46 -24.41 -8.10
C PHE A 151 -24.92 -24.41 -8.27
N ILE A 152 -24.19 -23.49 -7.63
CA ILE A 152 -22.72 -23.46 -7.67
C ILE A 152 -22.14 -24.73 -7.09
N GLU A 153 -22.68 -25.24 -5.99
CA GLU A 153 -22.28 -26.54 -5.41
C GLU A 153 -22.55 -27.73 -6.35
N SER A 154 -23.57 -27.66 -7.19
CA SER A 154 -23.90 -28.70 -8.14
C SER A 154 -23.00 -28.76 -9.36
N ILE A 155 -22.43 -27.62 -9.77
CA ILE A 155 -21.51 -27.51 -10.92
C ILE A 155 -20.03 -27.56 -10.52
N SER A 156 -19.76 -27.47 -9.22
CA SER A 156 -18.41 -27.60 -8.64
C SER A 156 -17.90 -29.03 -8.76
N ASP A 157 -16.61 -29.19 -9.04
CA ASP A 157 -16.00 -30.51 -9.11
C ASP A 157 -15.66 -31.06 -7.72
N LYS A 158 -16.48 -31.98 -7.24
CA LYS A 158 -16.33 -32.62 -5.93
C LYS A 158 -15.31 -33.77 -5.93
N ASP A 159 -14.90 -34.24 -7.09
CA ASP A 159 -13.90 -35.32 -7.21
C ASP A 159 -12.48 -34.80 -6.93
N ILE A 160 -12.30 -33.48 -7.02
CA ILE A 160 -11.05 -32.82 -6.63
C ILE A 160 -11.00 -32.69 -5.10
N ILE A 161 -10.41 -33.65 -4.42
CA ILE A 161 -10.28 -33.64 -2.94
C ILE A 161 -9.22 -32.63 -2.51
N GLU A 162 -8.00 -32.74 -3.04
CA GLU A 162 -6.86 -31.87 -2.77
C GLU A 162 -6.38 -31.21 -4.07
N PRO A 163 -6.76 -29.94 -4.33
CA PRO A 163 -6.34 -29.25 -5.53
C PRO A 163 -4.84 -28.97 -5.50
N ARG A 164 -4.14 -29.34 -6.57
CA ARG A 164 -2.69 -29.23 -6.71
C ARG A 164 -2.26 -27.87 -7.25
N ASN A 165 -3.15 -27.18 -7.95
CA ASN A 165 -2.87 -25.94 -8.63
C ASN A 165 -4.10 -25.01 -8.62
N PHE A 166 -3.90 -23.78 -9.15
CA PHE A 166 -4.95 -22.77 -9.20
C PHE A 166 -6.18 -23.21 -10.01
N GLU A 167 -5.97 -23.88 -11.17
CA GLU A 167 -7.06 -24.36 -12.02
C GLU A 167 -7.95 -25.35 -11.27
N GLU A 168 -7.37 -26.39 -10.69
CA GLU A 168 -8.11 -27.39 -9.90
C GLU A 168 -8.85 -26.72 -8.72
N GLN A 169 -8.20 -25.77 -8.04
CA GLN A 169 -8.83 -25.02 -6.95
C GLN A 169 -10.03 -24.21 -7.43
N ALA A 170 -9.92 -23.54 -8.56
CA ALA A 170 -11.02 -22.75 -9.12
C ALA A 170 -12.17 -23.65 -9.59
N ILE A 171 -11.90 -24.72 -10.32
CA ILE A 171 -12.91 -25.68 -10.79
C ILE A 171 -13.63 -26.33 -9.61
N LYS A 172 -12.90 -26.71 -8.56
CA LYS A 172 -13.46 -27.20 -7.30
C LYS A 172 -14.44 -26.21 -6.67
N PHE A 173 -14.17 -24.91 -6.76
CA PHE A 173 -15.01 -23.88 -6.12
C PHE A 173 -16.23 -23.46 -6.96
N ILE A 174 -16.05 -23.28 -8.25
CA ILE A 174 -17.02 -22.58 -9.10
C ILE A 174 -17.39 -23.33 -10.40
N GLY A 175 -16.85 -24.52 -10.59
CA GLY A 175 -17.04 -25.29 -11.81
C GLY A 175 -16.22 -24.78 -13.01
N PRO A 176 -16.15 -25.58 -14.08
CA PRO A 176 -15.29 -25.30 -15.24
C PRO A 176 -15.73 -24.08 -16.04
N ASP A 177 -17.04 -23.82 -16.15
CA ASP A 177 -17.55 -22.74 -17.01
C ASP A 177 -17.21 -21.36 -16.46
N LEU A 178 -17.46 -21.11 -15.18
CA LEU A 178 -17.09 -19.84 -14.52
C LEU A 178 -15.58 -19.67 -14.43
N TYR A 179 -14.84 -20.76 -14.21
CA TYR A 179 -13.38 -20.72 -14.27
C TYR A 179 -12.89 -20.26 -15.64
N LYS A 180 -13.37 -20.89 -16.71
CA LYS A 180 -13.00 -20.56 -18.06
C LYS A 180 -13.35 -19.12 -18.44
N ALA A 181 -14.55 -18.67 -18.05
CA ALA A 181 -15.06 -17.35 -18.40
C ALA A 181 -14.34 -16.21 -17.68
N PHE A 182 -14.06 -16.35 -16.36
CA PHE A 182 -13.70 -15.21 -15.52
C PHE A 182 -12.33 -15.33 -14.83
N PHE A 183 -11.70 -16.50 -14.86
CA PHE A 183 -10.42 -16.72 -14.19
C PHE A 183 -9.30 -17.09 -15.14
N TYR A 184 -9.52 -17.98 -16.05
CA TYR A 184 -8.45 -18.51 -16.91
C TYR A 184 -7.67 -17.42 -17.64
N GLY A 185 -8.35 -16.62 -18.46
CA GLY A 185 -7.72 -15.58 -19.28
C GLY A 185 -7.07 -14.48 -18.43
N TYR A 186 -7.77 -14.01 -17.41
CA TYR A 186 -7.26 -13.00 -16.50
C TYR A 186 -6.01 -13.48 -15.73
N THR A 187 -6.08 -14.68 -15.17
CA THR A 187 -4.97 -15.25 -14.39
C THR A 187 -3.75 -15.49 -15.27
N LYS A 188 -3.95 -16.05 -16.45
CA LYS A 188 -2.87 -16.26 -17.42
C LYS A 188 -2.21 -14.95 -17.84
N LYS A 189 -2.99 -13.92 -18.15
CA LYS A 189 -2.48 -12.57 -18.47
C LYS A 189 -1.69 -11.97 -17.32
N GLN A 190 -2.24 -12.03 -16.10
CA GLN A 190 -1.66 -11.41 -14.90
C GLN A 190 -0.35 -12.09 -14.45
N TRP A 191 -0.28 -13.41 -14.57
CA TRP A 191 0.86 -14.18 -14.09
C TRP A 191 1.86 -14.53 -15.18
N GLY A 192 1.48 -14.44 -16.47
CA GLY A 192 2.31 -14.88 -17.58
C GLY A 192 2.57 -16.38 -17.60
N LEU A 193 1.77 -17.18 -16.86
CA LEU A 193 1.86 -18.62 -16.71
C LEU A 193 0.47 -19.24 -16.88
N GLU A 194 0.43 -20.52 -17.24
CA GLU A 194 -0.82 -21.26 -17.24
C GLU A 194 -1.33 -21.42 -15.79
N PRO A 195 -2.63 -21.25 -15.51
CA PRO A 195 -3.18 -21.41 -14.17
C PRO A 195 -2.86 -22.74 -13.50
N ARG A 196 -2.69 -23.81 -14.25
CA ARG A 196 -2.27 -25.13 -13.76
C ARG A 196 -0.83 -25.17 -13.24
N GLU A 197 -0.01 -24.17 -13.57
CA GLU A 197 1.37 -24.04 -13.10
C GLU A 197 1.45 -23.18 -11.82
N LEU A 198 0.35 -22.55 -11.43
CA LEU A 198 0.27 -21.70 -10.26
C LEU A 198 -0.19 -22.50 -9.03
N PRO A 199 0.32 -22.19 -7.82
CA PRO A 199 -0.11 -22.87 -6.61
C PRO A 199 -1.60 -22.67 -6.30
N ALA A 200 -2.27 -23.72 -5.84
CA ALA A 200 -3.67 -23.66 -5.40
C ALA A 200 -3.91 -22.59 -4.32
N SER A 201 -2.89 -22.32 -3.49
CA SER A 201 -2.94 -21.35 -2.39
C SER A 201 -3.17 -19.91 -2.81
N ILE A 202 -3.04 -19.57 -4.08
CA ILE A 202 -3.39 -18.25 -4.63
C ILE A 202 -4.89 -18.00 -4.49
N LEU A 203 -5.73 -19.02 -4.68
CA LEU A 203 -7.18 -18.93 -4.52
C LEU A 203 -7.63 -19.56 -3.19
N LYS A 204 -7.47 -18.82 -2.09
CA LYS A 204 -7.68 -19.33 -0.72
C LYS A 204 -9.13 -19.52 -0.33
N ARG A 205 -10.09 -18.91 -1.02
CA ARG A 205 -11.51 -18.90 -0.66
C ARG A 205 -12.40 -18.87 -1.90
N LEU A 206 -13.67 -19.30 -1.72
CA LEU A 206 -14.67 -19.21 -2.77
C LEU A 206 -14.81 -17.76 -3.28
N PRO A 207 -14.50 -17.50 -4.56
CA PRO A 207 -14.47 -16.14 -5.10
C PRO A 207 -15.85 -15.70 -5.60
N VAL A 208 -16.94 -16.02 -4.87
CA VAL A 208 -18.33 -15.79 -5.27
C VAL A 208 -19.11 -15.14 -4.14
N ARG A 209 -19.98 -14.20 -4.48
CA ARG A 209 -20.94 -13.56 -3.58
C ARG A 209 -22.35 -13.95 -3.96
N PHE A 210 -23.09 -14.51 -3.00
CA PHE A 210 -24.50 -14.87 -3.19
C PHE A 210 -25.45 -13.72 -2.81
N ASN A 211 -25.10 -12.52 -3.27
CA ASN A 211 -25.89 -11.30 -3.19
C ASN A 211 -25.54 -10.39 -4.37
N TYR A 212 -26.21 -9.25 -4.50
CA TYR A 212 -25.99 -8.29 -5.59
C TYR A 212 -24.87 -7.27 -5.33
N ASN A 213 -24.06 -7.44 -4.27
CA ASN A 213 -22.97 -6.52 -3.98
C ASN A 213 -21.82 -6.73 -4.95
N ASP A 214 -21.56 -5.76 -5.82
CA ASP A 214 -20.48 -5.74 -6.79
C ASP A 214 -19.32 -4.80 -6.41
N ASN A 215 -19.28 -4.28 -5.18
CA ASN A 215 -18.15 -3.50 -4.70
C ASN A 215 -16.89 -4.36 -4.71
N TYR A 216 -15.82 -3.89 -5.35
CA TYR A 216 -14.59 -4.66 -5.43
C TYR A 216 -13.99 -4.87 -4.03
N TYR A 217 -13.90 -3.82 -3.23
CA TYR A 217 -13.48 -3.87 -1.83
C TYR A 217 -14.69 -3.88 -0.89
N MET A 218 -14.54 -4.56 0.24
CA MET A 218 -15.57 -4.63 1.29
C MET A 218 -15.21 -3.79 2.52
N HIS A 219 -14.06 -3.12 2.49
CA HIS A 219 -13.61 -2.28 3.60
C HIS A 219 -14.51 -1.05 3.74
N PRO A 220 -14.82 -0.61 4.97
CA PRO A 220 -15.70 0.54 5.21
C PRO A 220 -15.10 1.87 4.76
N TYR A 221 -13.77 1.99 4.80
CA TYR A 221 -13.05 3.20 4.41
C TYR A 221 -12.46 3.01 3.02
N GLN A 222 -13.00 3.74 2.04
CA GLN A 222 -12.54 3.69 0.66
C GLN A 222 -12.58 5.08 0.05
N GLY A 223 -11.58 5.43 -0.74
CA GLY A 223 -11.55 6.71 -1.41
C GLY A 223 -10.33 6.89 -2.31
N ILE A 224 -10.36 8.00 -3.02
CA ILE A 224 -9.25 8.49 -3.84
C ILE A 224 -8.91 9.89 -3.36
N PRO A 225 -7.61 10.23 -3.15
CA PRO A 225 -7.21 11.57 -2.76
C PRO A 225 -7.56 12.57 -3.87
N LYS A 226 -8.24 13.65 -3.52
CA LYS A 226 -8.76 14.67 -4.44
C LYS A 226 -7.67 15.31 -5.30
N GLU A 227 -6.50 15.58 -4.71
CA GLU A 227 -5.36 16.18 -5.40
C GLU A 227 -4.34 15.15 -5.90
N GLY A 228 -4.73 13.87 -5.96
CA GLY A 228 -3.84 12.76 -6.30
C GLY A 228 -2.96 12.31 -5.13
N TYR A 229 -2.31 11.17 -5.32
CA TYR A 229 -1.49 10.57 -4.27
C TYR A 229 -0.21 11.34 -4.00
N THR A 230 0.42 11.93 -5.03
CA THR A 230 1.69 12.65 -4.88
C THR A 230 1.59 13.78 -3.86
N ALA A 231 0.47 14.50 -3.82
CA ALA A 231 0.21 15.55 -2.84
C ALA A 231 0.22 15.05 -1.38
N ILE A 232 -0.08 13.78 -1.14
CA ILE A 232 0.04 13.16 0.20
C ILE A 232 1.50 13.08 0.60
N PHE A 233 2.36 12.61 -0.30
CA PHE A 233 3.80 12.46 -0.05
C PHE A 233 4.48 13.81 0.13
N GLU A 234 4.10 14.82 -0.67
CA GLU A 234 4.58 16.18 -0.51
C GLU A 234 4.32 16.68 0.92
N LYS A 235 3.10 16.50 1.44
CA LYS A 235 2.76 16.92 2.80
C LYS A 235 3.41 16.06 3.89
N MET A 236 3.54 14.75 3.69
CA MET A 236 4.21 13.88 4.66
C MET A 236 5.69 14.21 4.82
N LEU A 237 6.33 14.59 3.72
CA LEU A 237 7.76 14.87 3.66
C LEU A 237 8.09 16.35 3.87
N ASP A 238 7.09 17.23 3.97
CA ASP A 238 7.25 18.66 4.27
C ASP A 238 7.56 18.87 5.76
N SER A 239 8.82 18.69 6.09
CA SER A 239 9.33 18.89 7.44
C SER A 239 10.76 19.45 7.40
N PRO A 240 11.11 20.43 8.25
CA PRO A 240 12.49 20.93 8.34
C PRO A 240 13.48 19.85 8.81
N ASN A 241 12.99 18.71 9.27
CA ASN A 241 13.79 17.57 9.70
C ASN A 241 13.90 16.47 8.63
N ILE A 242 13.28 16.63 7.47
CA ILE A 242 13.34 15.68 6.37
C ILE A 242 14.01 16.35 5.16
N GLU A 243 15.01 15.71 4.61
CA GLU A 243 15.60 16.01 3.33
C GLU A 243 15.26 14.89 2.36
N VAL A 244 14.81 15.22 1.13
CA VAL A 244 14.46 14.23 0.10
C VAL A 244 15.40 14.39 -1.08
N LYS A 245 15.97 13.27 -1.54
CA LYS A 245 16.79 13.21 -2.76
C LYS A 245 16.23 12.12 -3.68
N VAL A 246 15.63 12.54 -4.74
CA VAL A 246 15.25 11.68 -5.88
C VAL A 246 16.42 11.48 -6.83
N ASP A 247 16.27 10.66 -7.88
CA ASP A 247 17.38 10.29 -8.79
C ASP A 247 18.64 9.80 -8.02
N THR A 248 18.44 9.19 -6.86
CA THR A 248 19.53 8.80 -5.96
C THR A 248 19.43 7.31 -5.65
N LYS A 249 20.31 6.54 -6.27
CA LYS A 249 20.38 5.09 -6.05
C LYS A 249 21.07 4.78 -4.73
N PHE A 250 20.50 3.85 -3.98
CA PHE A 250 21.14 3.23 -2.82
C PHE A 250 21.81 1.93 -3.28
N ASP A 251 23.14 1.89 -3.24
CA ASP A 251 23.95 0.73 -3.60
C ASP A 251 25.13 0.57 -2.64
N ASP A 252 26.02 -0.36 -2.91
CA ASP A 252 27.19 -0.68 -2.07
C ASP A 252 28.19 0.50 -1.91
N HIS A 253 28.08 1.54 -2.75
CA HIS A 253 28.90 2.74 -2.68
C HIS A 253 28.26 3.87 -1.88
N PHE A 254 27.00 3.69 -1.46
CA PHE A 254 26.29 4.71 -0.67
C PHE A 254 26.88 4.79 0.74
N ASP A 255 27.43 5.96 1.12
CA ASP A 255 27.98 6.16 2.45
C ASP A 255 26.91 6.21 3.53
N THR A 256 26.79 5.14 4.30
CA THR A 256 25.87 5.04 5.43
C THR A 256 26.51 5.36 6.78
N THR A 257 27.79 5.65 6.84
CA THR A 257 28.56 5.79 8.11
C THR A 257 28.11 6.96 8.97
N SER A 258 27.49 7.96 8.36
CA SER A 258 26.98 9.15 9.05
C SER A 258 25.59 8.97 9.66
N PHE A 259 24.92 7.84 9.43
CA PHE A 259 23.56 7.56 9.90
C PHE A 259 23.56 6.60 11.09
N ASP A 260 22.68 6.86 12.05
CA ASP A 260 22.48 6.00 13.21
C ASP A 260 21.65 4.74 12.84
N HIS A 261 20.81 4.82 11.81
CA HIS A 261 20.05 3.68 11.31
C HIS A 261 19.57 3.90 9.85
N VAL A 262 19.44 2.80 9.11
CA VAL A 262 18.92 2.76 7.74
C VAL A 262 17.62 1.98 7.70
N PHE A 263 16.58 2.58 7.16
CA PHE A 263 15.30 1.95 6.86
C PHE A 263 15.24 1.69 5.35
N TYR A 264 15.30 0.43 4.97
CA TYR A 264 15.26 0.04 3.56
C TYR A 264 13.87 -0.46 3.18
N THR A 265 13.24 0.16 2.18
CA THR A 265 11.90 -0.19 1.68
C THR A 265 11.90 -0.67 0.23
N GLY A 266 13.07 -0.91 -0.34
CA GLY A 266 13.24 -1.49 -1.66
C GLY A 266 13.10 -3.02 -1.66
N PRO A 267 13.42 -3.70 -2.79
CA PRO A 267 13.35 -5.15 -2.90
C PRO A 267 14.32 -5.83 -1.92
N ILE A 268 13.80 -6.74 -1.11
CA ILE A 268 14.59 -7.38 -0.05
C ILE A 268 15.71 -8.29 -0.60
N ASP A 269 15.46 -8.94 -1.72
CA ASP A 269 16.44 -9.79 -2.40
C ASP A 269 17.61 -8.97 -2.99
N GLU A 270 17.33 -7.78 -3.51
CA GLU A 270 18.35 -6.83 -3.94
C GLU A 270 19.20 -6.35 -2.75
N PHE A 271 18.57 -6.02 -1.61
CA PHE A 271 19.29 -5.64 -0.39
C PHE A 271 20.32 -6.67 0.04
N PHE A 272 20.02 -7.95 -0.14
CA PHE A 272 20.95 -9.05 0.14
C PHE A 272 21.80 -9.47 -1.07
N GLY A 273 21.91 -8.64 -2.11
CA GLY A 273 22.69 -8.91 -3.30
C GLY A 273 22.29 -10.23 -3.99
N TYR A 274 21.00 -10.56 -3.93
CA TYR A 274 20.44 -11.81 -4.50
C TYR A 274 21.10 -13.10 -3.99
N LYS A 275 21.69 -13.06 -2.79
CA LYS A 275 22.46 -14.16 -2.21
C LYS A 275 21.69 -15.50 -2.15
N TYR A 276 20.36 -15.41 -1.99
CA TYR A 276 19.47 -16.57 -1.93
C TYR A 276 18.65 -16.76 -3.21
N GLY A 277 19.05 -16.11 -4.30
CA GLY A 277 18.32 -16.03 -5.55
C GLY A 277 17.28 -14.88 -5.59
N PRO A 278 16.84 -14.49 -6.78
CA PRO A 278 15.84 -13.44 -6.95
C PRO A 278 14.45 -13.93 -6.53
N LEU A 279 13.67 -13.05 -5.90
CA LEU A 279 12.25 -13.28 -5.69
C LEU A 279 11.47 -13.16 -7.01
N GLY A 280 10.38 -13.90 -7.13
CA GLY A 280 9.53 -13.85 -8.32
C GLY A 280 8.65 -12.60 -8.36
N TYR A 281 9.05 -11.61 -9.13
CA TYR A 281 8.24 -10.41 -9.42
C TYR A 281 7.50 -10.54 -10.75
N ARG A 282 6.45 -9.76 -10.92
CA ARG A 282 5.76 -9.59 -12.20
C ARG A 282 5.78 -8.11 -12.56
N THR A 283 6.43 -7.79 -13.68
CA THR A 283 6.43 -6.44 -14.24
C THR A 283 5.06 -6.18 -14.87
N VAL A 284 4.41 -5.12 -14.43
CA VAL A 284 3.18 -4.64 -15.05
C VAL A 284 3.55 -3.67 -16.16
N TYR A 285 2.96 -3.88 -17.33
CA TYR A 285 3.12 -3.07 -18.50
C TYR A 285 1.84 -2.26 -18.77
N PHE A 286 1.97 -0.95 -19.02
CA PHE A 286 0.85 -0.06 -19.28
C PHE A 286 0.97 0.51 -20.70
N GLU A 287 -0.12 0.44 -21.45
CA GLU A 287 -0.30 1.20 -22.68
C GLU A 287 -1.29 2.33 -22.41
N ARG A 288 -0.91 3.55 -22.82
CA ARG A 288 -1.73 4.74 -22.60
C ARG A 288 -2.55 5.04 -23.86
N TYR A 289 -3.84 5.24 -23.65
CA TYR A 289 -4.77 5.68 -24.67
C TYR A 289 -5.52 6.92 -24.18
N GLU A 290 -5.83 7.80 -25.10
CA GLU A 290 -6.61 9.01 -24.83
C GLU A 290 -7.86 8.99 -25.71
N ALA A 291 -9.00 9.37 -25.13
CA ALA A 291 -10.28 9.47 -25.81
C ALA A 291 -11.11 10.59 -25.19
N ASP A 292 -12.03 11.14 -25.98
CA ASP A 292 -12.94 12.15 -25.49
C ASP A 292 -14.07 11.52 -24.64
N GLY A 293 -14.44 12.23 -23.57
CA GLY A 293 -15.56 11.86 -22.71
C GLY A 293 -15.36 10.57 -21.92
N ASP A 294 -16.46 9.95 -21.49
CA ASP A 294 -16.46 8.67 -20.77
C ASP A 294 -16.41 7.49 -21.75
N PHE A 295 -15.23 7.22 -22.28
CA PHE A 295 -15.00 6.25 -23.36
C PHE A 295 -15.51 4.84 -23.04
N GLN A 296 -15.33 4.37 -21.81
CA GLN A 296 -15.68 2.98 -21.46
C GLN A 296 -16.85 2.84 -20.49
N GLY A 297 -17.41 3.93 -19.98
CA GLY A 297 -18.60 3.93 -19.12
C GLY A 297 -18.38 3.30 -17.74
N ASN A 298 -17.15 2.97 -17.36
CA ASN A 298 -16.78 2.44 -16.05
C ASN A 298 -15.29 2.64 -15.78
N ALA A 299 -14.92 2.76 -14.51
CA ALA A 299 -13.52 3.00 -14.13
C ALA A 299 -12.58 1.84 -14.49
N VAL A 300 -13.06 0.59 -14.39
CA VAL A 300 -12.25 -0.62 -14.68
C VAL A 300 -13.07 -1.63 -15.47
N ILE A 301 -12.56 -2.02 -16.64
CA ILE A 301 -13.07 -3.14 -17.46
C ILE A 301 -11.91 -4.12 -17.71
N ASN A 302 -12.13 -5.39 -17.40
CA ASN A 302 -11.20 -6.49 -17.65
C ASN A 302 -11.57 -7.25 -18.93
#